data_043f2a8a3a71b9152cc8a541d3e2e6ea
#
_entry.id   043f2a8a3a71b9152cc8a541d3e2e6ea
#
_cell.length_a   1.000
_cell.length_b   1.000
_cell.length_c   1.000
_cell.angle_alpha   90.00
_cell.angle_beta   90.00
_cell.angle_gamma   90.00
#
_symmetry.space_group_name_H-M   'P 1'
#
loop_
_entity.id
_entity.type
_entity.pdbx_description
1 polymer ?
#
loop_
_entity_poly.entity_id
_entity_poly.type
_entity_poly.pdbx_seq_one_letter_code
_entity_poly.pdbx_strand_id
1 'polypeptide(L)'
;MRKRFEQQLSLGQIPIEQTYVNPKRKYVLDELLLSLKTLYCTPNYNEKIFRILEEGLGKHRTGRKGMDLWCIFVLAQVRFSLNISYEMLHNLANNHRAIRQLMGVEREFGHEPFEFEYQTLYENVSAVSNELLDELNDVMRDFGLSEVFRKRRKGSEHSKEHLPEKNKGKLIDRFRDSLGKLGKRFSAITSVHSVQKTGEKTGTGT
;
A
#
# COMPACT_ATOMS: atom_id res chain seq x y z
N MET A 1 -20.76 6.32 -5.34
CA MET A 1 -19.63 6.37 -6.28
C MET A 1 -18.35 6.52 -5.48
N ARG A 2 -17.38 5.62 -5.64
CA ARG A 2 -16.04 5.78 -5.04
C ARG A 2 -15.34 6.91 -5.77
N LYS A 3 -14.69 7.82 -5.02
CA LYS A 3 -13.96 8.93 -5.58
C LYS A 3 -12.46 8.63 -5.56
N ARG A 4 -11.73 9.16 -6.54
CA ARG A 4 -10.29 9.38 -6.37
C ARG A 4 -10.13 10.32 -5.19
N PHE A 5 -9.12 10.08 -4.40
CA PHE A 5 -8.84 10.94 -3.27
C PHE A 5 -8.31 12.30 -3.79
N GLU A 6 -9.04 13.35 -3.48
CA GLU A 6 -8.59 14.73 -3.62
C GLU A 6 -8.56 15.33 -2.22
N GLN A 7 -7.36 15.59 -1.72
CA GLN A 7 -7.23 16.18 -0.41
C GLN A 7 -7.63 17.66 -0.46
N GLN A 8 -8.84 17.97 -0.06
CA GLN A 8 -9.22 19.32 0.29
C GLN A 8 -8.79 19.55 1.74
N LEU A 9 -7.70 20.29 1.92
CA LEU A 9 -7.17 20.60 3.24
C LEU A 9 -8.20 21.42 4.03
N SER A 10 -8.73 20.83 5.08
CA SER A 10 -9.47 21.53 6.11
C SER A 10 -8.55 21.98 7.25
N LEU A 11 -9.01 22.93 8.07
CA LEU A 11 -8.22 23.43 9.19
C LEU A 11 -7.78 22.27 10.11
N GLY A 12 -6.49 22.22 10.42
CA GLY A 12 -5.89 21.15 11.23
C GLY A 12 -5.53 19.87 10.49
N GLN A 13 -5.78 19.77 9.18
CA GLN A 13 -5.34 18.65 8.37
C GLN A 13 -3.90 18.83 7.87
N ILE A 14 -3.14 17.73 7.92
CA ILE A 14 -1.76 17.71 7.41
C ILE A 14 -1.79 17.19 5.97
N PRO A 15 -1.13 17.87 5.02
CA PRO A 15 -0.95 17.34 3.67
C PRO A 15 -0.27 15.96 3.69
N ILE A 16 -0.66 15.05 2.79
CA ILE A 16 -0.04 13.72 2.68
C ILE A 16 1.45 13.83 2.45
N GLU A 17 1.90 14.81 1.69
CA GLU A 17 3.30 15.10 1.40
C GLU A 17 4.11 15.40 2.67
N GLN A 18 3.46 15.90 3.70
CA GLN A 18 4.07 16.22 4.99
C GLN A 18 3.94 15.09 6.03
N THR A 19 3.30 13.97 5.67
CA THR A 19 3.21 12.81 6.56
C THR A 19 4.59 12.42 7.06
N TYR A 20 4.76 12.41 8.39
CA TYR A 20 6.01 12.04 9.00
C TYR A 20 6.11 10.53 9.16
N VAL A 21 7.04 9.93 8.44
CA VAL A 21 7.46 8.53 8.62
C VAL A 21 8.94 8.56 8.98
N ASN A 22 9.33 7.93 10.08
CA ASN A 22 10.72 7.95 10.54
C ASN A 22 11.62 7.12 9.59
N PRO A 23 12.52 7.74 8.81
CA PRO A 23 13.32 7.01 7.82
C PRO A 23 14.42 6.13 8.45
N LYS A 24 14.69 6.29 9.75
CA LYS A 24 15.68 5.49 10.48
C LYS A 24 15.11 4.18 11.00
N ARG A 25 13.79 4.06 11.10
CA ARG A 25 13.12 2.82 11.50
C ARG A 25 13.09 1.86 10.31
N LYS A 26 13.52 0.63 10.55
CA LYS A 26 13.53 -0.44 9.54
C LYS A 26 12.38 -1.42 9.73
N TYR A 27 11.25 -0.94 10.23
CA TYR A 27 10.05 -1.76 10.31
C TYR A 27 9.37 -1.81 8.94
N VAL A 28 8.83 -2.97 8.59
CA VAL A 28 8.14 -3.18 7.31
C VAL A 28 7.04 -2.14 7.08
N LEU A 29 6.31 -1.78 8.13
CA LEU A 29 5.26 -0.77 8.05
C LEU A 29 5.83 0.61 7.70
N ASP A 30 6.90 1.05 8.36
CA ASP A 30 7.49 2.38 8.10
C ASP A 30 8.04 2.47 6.66
N GLU A 31 8.70 1.41 6.17
CA GLU A 31 9.18 1.33 4.79
C GLU A 31 8.03 1.35 3.76
N LEU A 32 6.95 0.62 4.05
CA LEU A 32 5.75 0.63 3.23
C LEU A 32 5.11 2.02 3.18
N LEU A 33 4.89 2.66 4.33
CA LEU A 33 4.26 3.99 4.40
C LEU A 33 5.10 5.05 3.69
N LEU A 34 6.44 4.97 3.79
CA LEU A 34 7.33 5.86 3.05
C LEU A 34 7.22 5.66 1.54
N SER A 35 7.12 4.41 1.10
CA SER A 35 6.95 4.06 -0.32
C SER A 35 5.61 4.56 -0.86
N LEU A 36 4.51 4.35 -0.12
CA LEU A 36 3.17 4.82 -0.48
C LEU A 36 3.10 6.35 -0.54
N LYS A 37 3.69 7.05 0.45
CA LYS A 37 3.82 8.49 0.44
C LYS A 37 4.53 9.01 -0.81
N THR A 38 5.70 8.41 -1.13
CA THR A 38 6.49 8.83 -2.28
C THR A 38 5.76 8.55 -3.60
N LEU A 39 5.05 7.43 -3.67
CA LEU A 39 4.22 7.07 -4.83
C LEU A 39 3.07 8.08 -5.00
N TYR A 40 2.37 8.45 -3.92
CA TYR A 40 1.32 9.46 -3.96
C TYR A 40 1.81 10.78 -4.56
N CYS A 41 3.01 11.23 -4.16
CA CYS A 41 3.64 12.44 -4.65
C CYS A 41 4.20 12.33 -6.09
N THR A 42 4.06 11.18 -6.75
CA THR A 42 4.55 10.96 -8.12
C THR A 42 3.38 10.78 -9.09
N PRO A 43 2.94 11.85 -9.81
CA PRO A 43 1.66 11.89 -10.53
C PRO A 43 1.44 10.72 -11.50
N ASN A 44 2.47 10.33 -12.25
CA ASN A 44 2.37 9.26 -13.25
C ASN A 44 2.03 7.89 -12.62
N TYR A 45 2.56 7.59 -11.45
CA TYR A 45 2.31 6.33 -10.75
C TYR A 45 0.99 6.39 -9.98
N ASN A 46 0.68 7.53 -9.38
CA ASN A 46 -0.59 7.74 -8.70
C ASN A 46 -1.78 7.57 -9.68
N GLU A 47 -1.67 8.13 -10.88
CA GLU A 47 -2.68 7.98 -11.95
C GLU A 47 -2.85 6.51 -12.39
N LYS A 48 -1.75 5.75 -12.52
CA LYS A 48 -1.81 4.32 -12.84
C LYS A 48 -2.57 3.53 -11.75
N ILE A 49 -2.28 3.80 -10.48
CA ILE A 49 -2.96 3.16 -9.34
C ILE A 49 -4.45 3.46 -9.37
N PHE A 50 -4.85 4.72 -9.58
CA PHE A 50 -6.27 5.07 -9.63
C PHE A 50 -6.99 4.41 -10.80
N ARG A 51 -6.36 4.30 -11.96
CA ARG A 51 -6.95 3.63 -13.12
C ARG A 51 -7.21 2.15 -12.82
N ILE A 52 -6.22 1.44 -12.31
CA ILE A 52 -6.35 0.02 -11.95
C ILE A 52 -7.47 -0.18 -10.92
N LEU A 53 -7.53 0.67 -9.89
CA LEU A 53 -8.58 0.59 -8.87
C LEU A 53 -9.98 0.89 -9.43
N GLU A 54 -10.11 1.87 -10.34
CA GLU A 54 -11.38 2.19 -10.98
C GLU A 54 -11.89 1.06 -11.87
N GLU A 55 -10.98 0.40 -12.59
CA GLU A 55 -11.30 -0.75 -13.44
C GLU A 55 -11.64 -1.98 -12.60
N GLY A 56 -10.83 -2.30 -11.59
CA GLY A 56 -10.99 -3.50 -10.79
C GLY A 56 -12.14 -3.45 -9.77
N LEU A 57 -12.38 -2.31 -9.14
CA LEU A 57 -13.44 -2.16 -8.13
C LEU A 57 -14.82 -1.78 -8.72
N GLY A 58 -14.89 -1.57 -10.02
CA GLY A 58 -16.11 -1.25 -10.74
C GLY A 58 -16.71 0.12 -10.39
N LYS A 59 -17.49 0.65 -11.32
CA LYS A 59 -18.22 1.91 -11.15
C LYS A 59 -19.62 1.64 -10.63
N HIS A 60 -19.81 1.47 -9.35
CA HIS A 60 -21.15 1.51 -8.78
C HIS A 60 -21.71 2.94 -8.88
N ARG A 61 -22.63 3.16 -9.82
CA ARG A 61 -23.22 4.49 -10.12
C ARG A 61 -24.26 4.92 -9.09
N THR A 62 -24.78 4.02 -8.27
CA THR A 62 -25.90 4.26 -7.34
C THR A 62 -25.51 3.75 -5.95
N GLY A 63 -25.85 4.53 -4.90
CA GLY A 63 -25.69 4.13 -3.52
C GLY A 63 -24.94 5.14 -2.64
N ARG A 64 -24.75 4.78 -1.35
CA ARG A 64 -23.99 5.55 -0.35
C ARG A 64 -22.59 5.84 -0.85
N LYS A 65 -22.04 7.02 -0.49
CA LYS A 65 -20.63 7.38 -0.79
C LYS A 65 -19.72 6.29 -0.21
N GLY A 66 -18.99 5.59 -1.08
CA GLY A 66 -18.03 4.58 -0.66
C GLY A 66 -16.73 5.21 -0.16
N MET A 67 -15.85 4.38 0.42
CA MET A 67 -14.50 4.77 0.81
C MET A 67 -13.72 5.25 -0.41
N ASP A 68 -12.89 6.27 -0.25
CA ASP A 68 -12.06 6.81 -1.33
C ASP A 68 -11.02 5.76 -1.80
N LEU A 69 -10.75 5.73 -3.09
CA LEU A 69 -9.86 4.72 -3.71
C LEU A 69 -8.48 4.69 -3.10
N TRP A 70 -7.94 5.87 -2.75
CA TRP A 70 -6.64 5.96 -2.09
C TRP A 70 -6.64 5.29 -0.72
N CYS A 71 -7.68 5.50 0.08
CA CYS A 71 -7.81 4.85 1.39
C CYS A 71 -7.89 3.32 1.24
N ILE A 72 -8.66 2.83 0.27
CA ILE A 72 -8.76 1.39 -0.02
C ILE A 72 -7.37 0.84 -0.39
N PHE A 73 -6.64 1.52 -1.26
CA PHE A 73 -5.30 1.12 -1.67
C PHE A 73 -4.33 1.05 -0.49
N VAL A 74 -4.25 2.11 0.32
CA VAL A 74 -3.38 2.16 1.50
C VAL A 74 -3.70 1.02 2.46
N LEU A 75 -4.98 0.81 2.79
CA LEU A 75 -5.41 -0.22 3.72
C LEU A 75 -5.17 -1.63 3.17
N ALA A 76 -5.43 -1.87 1.88
CA ALA A 76 -5.12 -3.13 1.23
C ALA A 76 -3.62 -3.43 1.29
N GLN A 77 -2.77 -2.47 0.95
CA GLN A 77 -1.32 -2.63 1.00
C GLN A 77 -0.81 -2.89 2.42
N VAL A 78 -1.32 -2.18 3.43
CA VAL A 78 -0.98 -2.41 4.84
C VAL A 78 -1.38 -3.83 5.25
N ARG A 79 -2.62 -4.24 4.97
CA ARG A 79 -3.12 -5.57 5.35
C ARG A 79 -2.28 -6.69 4.74
N PHE A 80 -2.02 -6.62 3.45
CA PHE A 80 -1.31 -7.67 2.73
C PHE A 80 0.18 -7.69 3.07
N SER A 81 0.84 -6.53 3.16
CA SER A 81 2.28 -6.46 3.47
C SER A 81 2.61 -6.93 4.88
N LEU A 82 1.71 -6.70 5.84
CA LEU A 82 1.88 -7.12 7.23
C LEU A 82 1.24 -8.49 7.52
N ASN A 83 0.43 -9.02 6.60
CA ASN A 83 -0.35 -10.24 6.77
C ASN A 83 -1.19 -10.23 8.06
N ILE A 84 -1.97 -9.15 8.26
CA ILE A 84 -2.77 -8.94 9.47
C ILE A 84 -4.24 -9.22 9.24
N SER A 85 -4.98 -9.51 10.34
CA SER A 85 -6.43 -9.66 10.32
C SER A 85 -7.15 -8.33 10.05
N TYR A 86 -8.44 -8.38 9.72
CA TYR A 86 -9.24 -7.16 9.52
C TYR A 86 -9.44 -6.38 10.83
N GLU A 87 -9.50 -7.05 11.99
CA GLU A 87 -9.58 -6.41 13.29
C GLU A 87 -8.31 -5.59 13.59
N MET A 88 -7.14 -6.16 13.30
CA MET A 88 -5.88 -5.45 13.46
C MET A 88 -5.77 -4.29 12.46
N LEU A 89 -6.21 -4.50 11.21
CA LEU A 89 -6.26 -3.45 10.21
C LEU A 89 -7.17 -2.30 10.64
N HIS A 90 -8.36 -2.61 11.17
CA HIS A 90 -9.30 -1.62 11.70
C HIS A 90 -8.69 -0.83 12.87
N ASN A 91 -8.01 -1.52 13.79
CA ASN A 91 -7.28 -0.87 14.87
C ASN A 91 -6.20 0.08 14.34
N LEU A 92 -5.39 -0.35 13.38
CA LEU A 92 -4.35 0.49 12.78
C LEU A 92 -4.93 1.68 12.00
N ALA A 93 -6.02 1.48 11.27
CA ALA A 93 -6.71 2.55 10.51
C ALA A 93 -7.22 3.67 11.42
N ASN A 94 -7.67 3.32 12.63
CA ASN A 94 -8.22 4.28 13.57
C ASN A 94 -7.21 4.86 14.57
N ASN A 95 -6.13 4.15 14.88
CA ASN A 95 -5.21 4.53 15.95
C ASN A 95 -3.78 4.83 15.49
N HIS A 96 -3.37 4.41 14.27
CA HIS A 96 -1.99 4.65 13.82
C HIS A 96 -1.86 5.98 13.09
N ARG A 97 -1.28 6.98 13.74
CA ARG A 97 -1.20 8.36 13.24
C ARG A 97 -0.67 8.48 11.80
N ALA A 98 0.43 7.81 11.47
CA ALA A 98 1.03 7.92 10.12
C ALA A 98 0.13 7.30 9.03
N ILE A 99 -0.60 6.21 9.32
CA ILE A 99 -1.59 5.64 8.40
C ILE A 99 -2.72 6.63 8.19
N ARG A 100 -3.26 7.22 9.26
CA ARG A 100 -4.33 8.22 9.22
C ARG A 100 -3.91 9.47 8.44
N GLN A 101 -2.68 9.96 8.66
CA GLN A 101 -2.12 11.07 7.89
C GLN A 101 -2.01 10.73 6.40
N LEU A 102 -1.50 9.54 6.07
CA LEU A 102 -1.37 9.08 4.69
C LEU A 102 -2.72 8.91 3.99
N MET A 103 -3.77 8.56 4.73
CA MET A 103 -5.15 8.51 4.22
C MET A 103 -5.83 9.89 4.20
N GLY A 104 -5.20 10.94 4.72
CA GLY A 104 -5.75 12.29 4.76
C GLY A 104 -6.92 12.47 5.74
N VAL A 105 -7.06 11.58 6.71
CA VAL A 105 -8.15 11.64 7.73
C VAL A 105 -7.68 12.14 9.09
N GLU A 106 -6.38 12.27 9.29
CA GLU A 106 -5.82 12.78 10.54
C GLU A 106 -5.96 14.29 10.62
N ARG A 107 -6.37 14.77 11.80
CA ARG A 107 -6.48 16.20 12.13
C ARG A 107 -5.75 16.47 13.44
N GLU A 108 -5.07 17.58 13.52
CA GLU A 108 -4.33 17.96 14.75
C GLU A 108 -5.24 18.62 15.79
N PHE A 109 -6.30 19.31 15.34
CA PHE A 109 -7.26 19.98 16.22
C PHE A 109 -8.58 20.29 15.51
N GLY A 110 -9.61 20.55 16.27
CA GLY A 110 -10.82 21.25 15.81
C GLY A 110 -12.06 20.42 15.51
N HIS A 111 -12.03 19.09 15.52
CA HIS A 111 -13.22 18.24 15.33
C HIS A 111 -13.02 16.85 15.94
N GLU A 112 -14.13 16.14 16.16
CA GLU A 112 -14.08 14.73 16.50
C GLU A 112 -13.24 13.95 15.48
N PRO A 113 -12.40 13.01 15.94
CA PRO A 113 -11.58 12.21 15.05
C PRO A 113 -12.49 11.40 14.13
N PHE A 114 -12.17 11.40 12.83
CA PHE A 114 -12.85 10.52 11.89
C PHE A 114 -12.50 9.07 12.22
N GLU A 115 -13.51 8.21 12.34
CA GLU A 115 -13.33 6.79 12.57
C GLU A 115 -13.91 5.97 11.42
N PHE A 116 -13.16 4.96 11.02
CA PHE A 116 -13.63 3.95 10.08
C PHE A 116 -14.49 2.95 10.83
N GLU A 117 -15.70 2.73 10.35
CA GLU A 117 -16.54 1.62 10.79
C GLU A 117 -15.98 0.29 10.29
N TYR A 118 -15.93 -0.74 11.14
CA TYR A 118 -15.37 -2.04 10.82
C TYR A 118 -15.98 -2.66 9.56
N GLN A 119 -17.30 -2.69 9.46
CA GLN A 119 -18.01 -3.27 8.32
C GLN A 119 -17.67 -2.54 7.01
N THR A 120 -17.65 -1.21 7.05
CA THR A 120 -17.28 -0.37 5.89
C THR A 120 -15.85 -0.65 5.45
N LEU A 121 -14.91 -0.78 6.38
CA LEU A 121 -13.52 -1.11 6.08
C LEU A 121 -13.42 -2.52 5.48
N TYR A 122 -14.05 -3.50 6.11
CA TYR A 122 -14.06 -4.88 5.66
C TYR A 122 -14.57 -5.01 4.22
N GLU A 123 -15.75 -4.47 3.93
CA GLU A 123 -16.38 -4.54 2.60
C GLU A 123 -15.53 -3.90 1.50
N ASN A 124 -14.92 -2.77 1.79
CA ASN A 124 -14.11 -2.06 0.79
C ASN A 124 -12.75 -2.71 0.56
N VAL A 125 -12.09 -3.19 1.60
CA VAL A 125 -10.76 -3.82 1.46
C VAL A 125 -10.88 -5.25 0.93
N SER A 126 -11.91 -6.00 1.31
CA SER A 126 -12.15 -7.35 0.79
C SER A 126 -12.58 -7.37 -0.69
N ALA A 127 -13.07 -6.25 -1.20
CA ALA A 127 -13.38 -6.10 -2.62
C ALA A 127 -12.12 -6.06 -3.52
N VAL A 128 -10.94 -5.84 -2.96
CA VAL A 128 -9.66 -5.92 -3.68
C VAL A 128 -9.31 -7.39 -3.87
N SER A 129 -9.55 -7.92 -5.09
CA SER A 129 -9.20 -9.30 -5.43
C SER A 129 -7.69 -9.52 -5.47
N ASN A 130 -7.26 -10.78 -5.48
CA ASN A 130 -5.83 -11.11 -5.57
C ASN A 130 -5.23 -10.62 -6.90
N GLU A 131 -5.99 -10.77 -8.00
CA GLU A 131 -5.57 -10.33 -9.34
C GLU A 131 -5.36 -8.81 -9.36
N LEU A 132 -6.32 -8.05 -8.80
CA LEU A 132 -6.23 -6.60 -8.67
C LEU A 132 -5.03 -6.18 -7.80
N LEU A 133 -4.78 -6.93 -6.72
CA LEU A 133 -3.64 -6.70 -5.85
C LEU A 133 -2.32 -6.94 -6.57
N ASP A 134 -2.23 -7.98 -7.39
CA ASP A 134 -1.03 -8.31 -8.16
C ASP A 134 -0.70 -7.20 -9.17
N GLU A 135 -1.72 -6.67 -9.88
CA GLU A 135 -1.54 -5.51 -10.77
C GLU A 135 -1.04 -4.25 -10.02
N LEU A 136 -1.61 -3.98 -8.85
CA LEU A 136 -1.16 -2.88 -8.00
C LEU A 136 0.28 -3.07 -7.51
N ASN A 137 0.65 -4.30 -7.16
CA ASN A 137 2.01 -4.65 -6.73
C ASN A 137 3.02 -4.55 -7.87
N ASP A 138 2.62 -4.82 -9.12
CA ASP A 138 3.46 -4.62 -10.28
C ASP A 138 3.80 -3.14 -10.48
N VAL A 139 2.83 -2.25 -10.31
CA VAL A 139 3.06 -0.81 -10.35
C VAL A 139 3.99 -0.36 -9.21
N MET A 140 3.80 -0.90 -8.00
CA MET A 140 4.66 -0.62 -6.84
C MET A 140 6.10 -1.08 -7.10
N ARG A 141 6.29 -2.23 -7.73
CA ARG A 141 7.60 -2.79 -8.10
C ARG A 141 8.29 -1.92 -9.15
N ASP A 142 7.58 -1.54 -10.20
CA ASP A 142 8.08 -0.66 -11.25
C ASP A 142 8.48 0.72 -10.68
N PHE A 143 7.66 1.28 -9.80
CA PHE A 143 7.96 2.50 -9.06
C PHE A 143 9.26 2.36 -8.24
N GLY A 144 9.39 1.31 -7.46
CA GLY A 144 10.60 1.06 -6.65
C GLY A 144 11.86 0.97 -7.48
N LEU A 145 11.81 0.30 -8.63
CA LEU A 145 12.92 0.22 -9.58
C LEU A 145 13.26 1.60 -10.17
N SER A 146 12.25 2.37 -10.58
CA SER A 146 12.47 3.71 -11.16
C SER A 146 13.14 4.68 -10.17
N GLU A 147 12.73 4.63 -8.89
CA GLU A 147 13.33 5.45 -7.83
C GLU A 147 14.79 5.06 -7.55
N VAL A 148 15.14 3.78 -7.59
CA VAL A 148 16.53 3.32 -7.47
C VAL A 148 17.39 3.88 -8.60
N PHE A 149 16.90 3.82 -9.85
CA PHE A 149 17.61 4.38 -10.99
C PHE A 149 17.75 5.90 -10.92
N ARG A 150 16.71 6.62 -10.46
CA ARG A 150 16.75 8.06 -10.27
C ARG A 150 17.79 8.48 -9.24
N LYS A 151 17.86 7.79 -8.10
CA LYS A 151 18.86 8.06 -7.06
C LYS A 151 20.28 7.81 -7.54
N ARG A 152 20.49 6.79 -8.38
CA ARG A 152 21.82 6.51 -8.97
C ARG A 152 22.27 7.61 -9.91
N ARG A 153 21.39 8.12 -10.79
CA ARG A 153 21.72 9.23 -11.70
C ARG A 153 22.13 10.48 -10.93
N LYS A 154 21.36 10.88 -9.91
CA LYS A 154 21.68 12.04 -9.07
C LYS A 154 22.99 11.86 -8.27
N GLY A 155 23.28 10.65 -7.80
CA GLY A 155 24.54 10.34 -7.12
C GLY A 155 25.75 10.36 -8.05
N SER A 156 25.56 10.05 -9.35
CA SER A 156 26.62 10.09 -10.38
C SER A 156 26.98 11.52 -10.82
N GLU A 157 26.05 12.46 -10.74
CA GLU A 157 26.31 13.86 -11.08
C GLU A 157 27.11 14.61 -9.99
N HIS A 158 27.08 14.13 -8.73
CA HIS A 158 27.78 14.76 -7.61
C HIS A 158 29.10 14.10 -7.22
N SER A 159 29.46 12.95 -7.84
CA SER A 159 30.66 12.18 -7.51
C SER A 159 31.49 11.91 -8.75
N LYS A 160 32.21 12.92 -9.24
CA LYS A 160 33.40 12.70 -10.09
C LYS A 160 34.63 12.30 -9.28
N GLU A 161 34.48 11.77 -8.06
CA GLU A 161 35.57 11.25 -7.26
C GLU A 161 35.30 9.82 -6.80
N HIS A 162 36.10 8.91 -7.35
CA HIS A 162 36.55 7.59 -6.90
C HIS A 162 35.69 6.86 -5.83
N LEU A 163 34.82 5.95 -6.28
CA LEU A 163 34.24 4.91 -5.42
C LEU A 163 34.58 3.52 -5.97
N PRO A 164 35.11 2.61 -5.13
CA PRO A 164 35.53 1.27 -5.57
C PRO A 164 34.33 0.42 -5.97
N GLU A 165 34.47 -0.27 -7.10
CA GLU A 165 33.42 -1.10 -7.76
C GLU A 165 32.83 -2.23 -6.91
N LYS A 166 33.44 -2.60 -5.81
CA LYS A 166 33.07 -3.76 -4.97
C LYS A 166 31.72 -3.63 -4.22
N ASN A 167 31.13 -2.44 -4.12
CA ASN A 167 29.91 -2.24 -3.36
C ASN A 167 28.63 -2.13 -4.21
N LYS A 168 28.74 -2.14 -5.54
CA LYS A 168 27.58 -1.99 -6.44
C LYS A 168 26.67 -3.22 -6.46
N GLY A 169 27.22 -4.43 -6.31
CA GLY A 169 26.46 -5.67 -6.29
C GLY A 169 25.62 -5.88 -5.03
N LYS A 170 26.18 -5.60 -3.86
CA LYS A 170 25.54 -5.90 -2.57
C LYS A 170 24.26 -5.12 -2.29
N LEU A 171 24.11 -3.92 -2.85
CA LEU A 171 22.90 -3.11 -2.65
C LEU A 171 21.74 -3.60 -3.53
N ILE A 172 22.04 -4.03 -4.74
CA ILE A 172 21.06 -4.63 -5.68
C ILE A 172 20.55 -5.94 -5.11
N ASP A 173 21.47 -6.77 -4.60
CA ASP A 173 21.12 -8.07 -4.02
C ASP A 173 20.26 -7.90 -2.76
N ARG A 174 20.57 -6.94 -1.90
CA ARG A 174 19.73 -6.63 -0.72
C ARG A 174 18.33 -6.14 -1.09
N PHE A 175 18.17 -5.34 -2.14
CA PHE A 175 16.86 -4.88 -2.60
C PHE A 175 16.09 -6.00 -3.30
N ARG A 176 16.78 -6.80 -4.13
CA ARG A 176 16.22 -7.99 -4.78
C ARG A 176 15.80 -9.02 -3.73
N ASP A 177 16.59 -9.23 -2.69
CA ASP A 177 16.27 -10.13 -1.57
C ASP A 177 15.10 -9.62 -0.72
N SER A 178 15.01 -8.32 -0.51
CA SER A 178 13.88 -7.72 0.22
C SER A 178 12.58 -7.84 -0.57
N LEU A 179 12.60 -7.54 -1.86
CA LEU A 179 11.46 -7.71 -2.77
C LEU A 179 11.16 -9.20 -3.05
N GLY A 180 12.20 -10.03 -3.16
CA GLY A 180 12.07 -11.48 -3.32
C GLY A 180 11.52 -12.17 -2.06
N LYS A 181 11.81 -11.67 -0.88
CA LYS A 181 11.21 -12.12 0.38
C LYS A 181 9.73 -11.72 0.48
N LEU A 182 9.38 -10.53 0.00
CA LEU A 182 7.99 -10.11 -0.16
C LEU A 182 7.28 -11.01 -1.20
N GLY A 183 7.82 -11.20 -2.38
CA GLY A 183 7.23 -12.05 -3.42
C GLY A 183 7.10 -13.52 -3.04
N LYS A 184 8.11 -14.13 -2.37
CA LYS A 184 8.04 -15.51 -1.86
C LYS A 184 7.03 -15.67 -0.73
N ARG A 185 6.84 -14.67 0.12
CA ARG A 185 5.77 -14.67 1.12
C ARG A 185 4.38 -14.63 0.47
N PHE A 186 4.23 -13.90 -0.63
CA PHE A 186 2.98 -13.84 -1.39
C PHE A 186 2.66 -15.17 -2.09
N SER A 187 3.62 -15.82 -2.75
CA SER A 187 3.40 -17.12 -3.40
C SER A 187 3.13 -18.26 -2.40
N ALA A 188 3.72 -18.21 -1.21
CA ALA A 188 3.44 -19.20 -0.16
C ALA A 188 2.00 -19.07 0.40
N ILE A 189 1.46 -17.85 0.46
CA ILE A 189 0.08 -17.62 0.94
C ILE A 189 -0.95 -18.10 -0.07
N THR A 190 -0.71 -17.90 -1.37
CA THR A 190 -1.60 -18.39 -2.43
C THR A 190 -1.61 -19.91 -2.52
N SER A 191 -0.48 -20.59 -2.25
CA SER A 191 -0.42 -22.06 -2.25
C SER A 191 -1.16 -22.69 -1.07
N VAL A 192 -1.21 -22.05 0.09
CA VAL A 192 -1.95 -22.54 1.26
C VAL A 192 -3.47 -22.44 1.06
N HIS A 193 -3.96 -21.41 0.36
CA HIS A 193 -5.39 -21.27 0.07
C HIS A 193 -5.91 -22.25 -0.98
N SER A 194 -5.05 -22.73 -1.90
CA SER A 194 -5.46 -23.74 -2.90
C SER A 194 -5.61 -25.13 -2.32
N VAL A 195 -4.90 -25.46 -1.25
CA VAL A 195 -4.96 -26.79 -0.60
C VAL A 195 -6.21 -26.93 0.29
N GLN A 196 -6.75 -25.86 0.85
CA GLN A 196 -7.98 -25.94 1.66
C GLN A 196 -9.28 -26.10 0.86
N LYS A 197 -9.30 -25.84 -0.45
CA LYS A 197 -10.50 -26.02 -1.30
C LYS A 197 -10.72 -27.45 -1.82
N THR A 198 -9.78 -28.37 -1.65
CA THR A 198 -9.89 -29.74 -2.15
C THR A 198 -10.27 -30.79 -1.10
N GLY A 199 -10.50 -30.38 0.14
CA GLY A 199 -10.75 -31.28 1.28
C GLY A 199 -12.21 -31.58 1.65
N GLU A 200 -13.20 -30.94 1.00
CA GLU A 200 -14.61 -31.17 1.31
C GLU A 200 -15.40 -31.74 0.12
N LYS A 201 -15.18 -32.99 -0.21
CA LYS A 201 -16.13 -33.84 -0.94
C LYS A 201 -15.73 -35.30 -0.79
N THR A 202 -16.17 -35.94 0.27
CA THR A 202 -16.57 -37.37 0.25
C THR A 202 -17.17 -37.72 1.61
N GLY A 203 -18.41 -38.08 1.65
CA GLY A 203 -19.03 -38.61 2.85
C GLY A 203 -20.56 -38.50 2.89
N THR A 204 -21.24 -38.97 1.84
CA THR A 204 -22.64 -39.39 1.96
C THR A 204 -22.79 -40.77 1.32
N GLY A 205 -23.14 -41.71 2.10
CA GLY A 205 -23.47 -43.04 1.61
C GLY A 205 -23.70 -44.01 2.77
N THR A 206 -24.86 -44.14 3.12
CA THR A 206 -25.79 -45.22 3.56
C THR A 206 -26.51 -44.86 4.81
#